data_b8a6ec21c91386dd67b7bd20c063a778
#
_entry.id   b8a6ec21c91386dd67b7bd20c063a778
#
_cell.length_a   1.000
_cell.length_b   1.000
_cell.length_c   1.000
_cell.angle_alpha   90.00
_cell.angle_beta   90.00
_cell.angle_gamma   90.00
#
_symmetry.space_group_name_H-M   'P 1'
#
loop_
_entity.id
_entity.type
_entity.pdbx_description
1 polymer ?
#
loop_
_entity_poly.entity_id
_entity_poly.type
_entity_poly.pdbx_seq_one_letter_code
_entity_poly.pdbx_strand_id
1 'polypeptide(L)'
;YFTKVRLHKEMNFNMIRNWLGTTTDEEFYEACDKYGIMVWDDFWLNSNPILPDDIHAFNYNAVEKIKRLRNHPSIAVWCGNNEGWPEPPLDTYLRENVRVFDGGERYYQSNSHEGHLSGSGPWGAYDPRYYFTYYPYPYNKVGTPGWGFRTEIGTAVFVNAESFRKFIPEDKLWPRNEMWNLHY
;
A
#
# COMPACT_ATOMS: atom_id res chain seq x y z
N TYR A 1 -15.95 7.90 0.15
CA TYR A 1 -14.50 8.18 0.16
C TYR A 1 -14.17 9.46 0.93
N PHE A 2 -14.87 10.57 0.71
CA PHE A 2 -14.54 11.86 1.34
C PHE A 2 -14.41 11.79 2.86
N THR A 3 -15.32 11.11 3.56
CA THR A 3 -15.23 10.94 5.02
C THR A 3 -14.00 10.13 5.42
N LYS A 4 -13.71 9.04 4.69
CA LYS A 4 -12.55 8.18 5.00
C LYS A 4 -11.23 8.94 4.82
N VAL A 5 -11.06 9.61 3.69
CA VAL A 5 -9.84 10.37 3.38
C VAL A 5 -9.68 11.57 4.34
N ARG A 6 -10.79 12.25 4.67
CA ARG A 6 -10.77 13.31 5.69
C ARG A 6 -10.27 12.81 7.04
N LEU A 7 -10.74 11.65 7.50
CA LEU A 7 -10.28 11.05 8.76
C LEU A 7 -8.79 10.68 8.71
N HIS A 8 -8.28 10.20 7.57
CA HIS A 8 -6.83 9.99 7.41
C HIS A 8 -6.07 11.31 7.56
N LYS A 9 -6.57 12.38 6.94
CA LYS A 9 -5.96 13.71 7.08
C LYS A 9 -5.97 14.20 8.53
N GLU A 10 -7.08 14.03 9.24
CA GLU A 10 -7.21 14.41 10.65
C GLU A 10 -6.28 13.60 11.58
N MET A 11 -5.96 12.37 11.20
CA MET A 11 -4.94 11.53 11.86
C MET A 11 -3.50 11.87 11.45
N ASN A 12 -3.28 12.91 10.66
CA ASN A 12 -1.98 13.34 10.13
C ASN A 12 -1.32 12.37 9.15
N PHE A 13 -2.09 11.48 8.52
CA PHE A 13 -1.56 10.76 7.36
C PHE A 13 -1.39 11.72 6.18
N ASN A 14 -0.34 11.50 5.40
CA ASN A 14 -0.05 12.29 4.22
C ASN A 14 -0.03 11.47 2.92
N MET A 15 -0.12 10.15 3.03
CA MET A 15 -0.17 9.25 1.88
C MET A 15 -1.08 8.05 2.18
N ILE A 16 -1.77 7.58 1.14
CA ILE A 16 -2.52 6.32 1.13
C ILE A 16 -1.97 5.47 -0.01
N ARG A 17 -1.65 4.22 0.28
CA ARG A 17 -1.36 3.26 -0.77
C ARG A 17 -2.66 2.59 -1.22
N ASN A 18 -2.97 2.71 -2.48
CA ASN A 18 -4.01 1.94 -3.15
C ASN A 18 -3.45 0.57 -3.52
N TRP A 19 -3.39 -0.30 -2.51
CA TRP A 19 -2.80 -1.63 -2.61
C TRP A 19 -3.47 -2.46 -3.70
N LEU A 20 -2.66 -3.04 -4.57
CA LEU A 20 -3.09 -3.75 -5.79
C LEU A 20 -3.97 -2.90 -6.73
N GLY A 21 -4.04 -1.58 -6.56
CA GLY A 21 -4.87 -0.73 -7.40
C GLY A 21 -6.37 -1.07 -7.37
N THR A 22 -6.84 -1.63 -6.25
CA THR A 22 -8.21 -2.16 -6.12
C THR A 22 -9.27 -1.09 -6.02
N THR A 23 -8.91 0.10 -5.57
CA THR A 23 -9.82 1.25 -5.58
C THR A 23 -9.72 1.95 -6.94
N THR A 24 -10.81 1.97 -7.65
CA THR A 24 -10.88 2.54 -9.01
C THR A 24 -11.88 3.67 -9.15
N ASP A 25 -12.60 3.99 -8.07
CA ASP A 25 -13.62 5.03 -8.07
C ASP A 25 -12.99 6.42 -8.09
N GLU A 26 -13.47 7.27 -8.97
CA GLU A 26 -13.00 8.65 -9.17
C GLU A 26 -13.06 9.45 -7.86
N GLU A 27 -14.12 9.24 -7.08
CA GLU A 27 -14.37 9.92 -5.81
C GLU A 27 -13.26 9.65 -4.76
N PHE A 28 -12.53 8.55 -4.88
CA PHE A 28 -11.37 8.31 -4.02
C PHE A 28 -10.25 9.30 -4.34
N TYR A 29 -9.93 9.45 -5.61
CA TYR A 29 -8.87 10.37 -6.06
C TYR A 29 -9.28 11.83 -5.84
N GLU A 30 -10.51 12.19 -6.15
CA GLU A 30 -11.06 13.52 -5.85
C GLU A 30 -10.98 13.87 -4.35
N ALA A 31 -11.26 12.89 -3.48
CA ALA A 31 -11.12 13.10 -2.05
C ALA A 31 -9.65 13.29 -1.65
N CYS A 32 -8.72 12.52 -2.23
CA CYS A 32 -7.30 12.68 -1.99
C CYS A 32 -6.79 14.04 -2.47
N ASP A 33 -7.20 14.48 -3.66
CA ASP A 33 -6.90 15.81 -4.19
C ASP A 33 -7.39 16.92 -3.25
N LYS A 34 -8.64 16.81 -2.82
CA LYS A 34 -9.28 17.79 -1.94
C LYS A 34 -8.59 17.93 -0.59
N TYR A 35 -8.18 16.82 0.01
CA TYR A 35 -7.59 16.81 1.36
C TYR A 35 -6.06 16.83 1.36
N GLY A 36 -5.43 16.84 0.20
CA GLY A 36 -3.99 16.86 0.07
C GLY A 36 -3.34 15.58 0.62
N ILE A 37 -3.91 14.42 0.30
CA ILE A 37 -3.36 13.11 0.62
C ILE A 37 -2.74 12.54 -0.65
N MET A 38 -1.46 12.24 -0.62
CA MET A 38 -0.78 11.58 -1.73
C MET A 38 -1.29 10.15 -1.91
N VAL A 39 -1.28 9.68 -3.16
CA VAL A 39 -1.64 8.31 -3.51
C VAL A 39 -0.42 7.59 -4.09
N TRP A 40 -0.09 6.45 -3.53
CA TRP A 40 0.74 5.42 -4.11
C TRP A 40 -0.20 4.41 -4.78
N ASP A 41 -0.18 4.29 -6.09
CA ASP A 41 -1.17 3.50 -6.84
C ASP A 41 -0.52 2.30 -7.54
N ASP A 42 -0.93 1.08 -7.16
CA ASP A 42 -0.40 -0.15 -7.71
C ASP A 42 -1.13 -0.55 -9.02
N PHE A 43 -0.41 -1.29 -9.88
CA PHE A 43 -0.98 -1.98 -11.04
C PHE A 43 -1.27 -3.45 -10.68
N TRP A 44 -2.42 -3.81 -10.26
CA TRP A 44 -3.08 -5.12 -10.02
C TRP A 44 -2.22 -6.39 -9.90
N LEU A 45 -0.90 -6.31 -9.79
CA LEU A 45 0.01 -7.44 -9.67
C LEU A 45 0.37 -7.70 -8.21
N ASN A 46 0.43 -8.98 -7.84
CA ASN A 46 0.76 -9.40 -6.47
C ASN A 46 1.87 -10.47 -6.51
N SER A 47 2.82 -10.31 -5.67
CA SER A 47 3.99 -11.15 -5.28
C SER A 47 4.41 -12.32 -6.19
N ASN A 48 3.48 -12.97 -6.84
CA ASN A 48 3.75 -14.08 -7.73
C ASN A 48 4.27 -13.59 -9.08
N PRO A 49 5.40 -14.12 -9.55
CA PRO A 49 5.93 -13.82 -10.87
C PRO A 49 5.13 -14.57 -11.95
N ILE A 50 3.86 -14.23 -12.10
CA ILE A 50 2.99 -14.84 -13.11
C ILE A 50 2.54 -13.74 -14.05
N LEU A 51 2.78 -13.96 -15.35
CA LEU A 51 2.21 -13.10 -16.37
C LEU A 51 0.69 -13.26 -16.41
N PRO A 52 -0.06 -12.18 -16.61
CA PRO A 52 -1.48 -12.29 -16.95
C PRO A 52 -1.67 -13.16 -18.22
N ASP A 53 -2.76 -13.91 -18.27
CA ASP A 53 -3.09 -14.77 -19.42
C ASP A 53 -3.13 -13.97 -20.73
N ASP A 54 -3.62 -12.74 -20.67
CA ASP A 54 -3.58 -11.78 -21.78
C ASP A 54 -2.79 -10.52 -21.38
N ILE A 55 -1.51 -10.56 -21.70
CA ILE A 55 -0.60 -9.44 -21.43
C ILE A 55 -0.95 -8.18 -22.22
N HIS A 56 -1.56 -8.33 -23.41
CA HIS A 56 -1.93 -7.18 -24.23
C HIS A 56 -3.15 -6.48 -23.65
N ALA A 57 -4.16 -7.23 -23.22
CA ALA A 57 -5.31 -6.68 -22.52
C ALA A 57 -4.91 -6.03 -21.20
N PHE A 58 -4.01 -6.66 -20.44
CA PHE A 58 -3.47 -6.07 -19.23
C PHE A 58 -2.77 -4.73 -19.50
N ASN A 59 -1.88 -4.72 -20.48
CA ASN A 59 -1.14 -3.51 -20.85
C ASN A 59 -2.07 -2.39 -21.34
N TYR A 60 -3.09 -2.72 -22.13
CA TYR A 60 -4.10 -1.78 -22.57
C TYR A 60 -4.86 -1.16 -21.36
N ASN A 61 -5.29 -1.99 -20.43
CA ASN A 61 -5.96 -1.52 -19.21
C ASN A 61 -5.06 -0.62 -18.35
N ALA A 62 -3.77 -0.93 -18.26
CA ALA A 62 -2.81 -0.10 -17.55
C ALA A 62 -2.68 1.30 -18.21
N VAL A 63 -2.62 1.36 -19.53
CA VAL A 63 -2.62 2.64 -20.27
C VAL A 63 -3.89 3.43 -20.00
N GLU A 64 -5.06 2.79 -20.06
CA GLU A 64 -6.33 3.46 -19.81
C GLU A 64 -6.47 3.94 -18.35
N LYS A 65 -5.97 3.17 -17.38
CA LYS A 65 -5.87 3.60 -15.98
C LYS A 65 -5.05 4.88 -15.85
N ILE A 66 -3.85 4.90 -16.45
CA ILE A 66 -2.96 6.07 -16.40
C ILE A 66 -3.65 7.28 -17.03
N LYS A 67 -4.19 7.16 -18.23
CA LYS A 67 -4.87 8.26 -18.93
C LYS A 67 -6.04 8.83 -18.15
N ARG A 68 -6.81 7.96 -17.51
CA ARG A 68 -7.95 8.36 -16.69
C ARG A 68 -7.52 9.14 -15.45
N LEU A 69 -6.48 8.68 -14.78
CA LEU A 69 -6.11 9.16 -13.44
C LEU A 69 -4.99 10.21 -13.43
N ARG A 70 -4.24 10.36 -14.51
CA ARG A 70 -3.06 11.26 -14.57
C ARG A 70 -3.31 12.72 -14.21
N ASN A 71 -4.55 13.18 -14.31
CA ASN A 71 -4.91 14.57 -13.98
C ASN A 71 -5.16 14.78 -12.47
N HIS A 72 -5.12 13.72 -11.66
CA HIS A 72 -5.21 13.85 -10.20
C HIS A 72 -3.84 14.23 -9.62
N PRO A 73 -3.70 15.42 -9.03
CA PRO A 73 -2.44 15.85 -8.44
C PRO A 73 -2.03 15.04 -7.21
N SER A 74 -2.97 14.34 -6.59
CA SER A 74 -2.68 13.45 -5.46
C SER A 74 -1.84 12.24 -5.83
N ILE A 75 -1.89 11.73 -7.06
CA ILE A 75 -1.08 10.57 -7.44
C ILE A 75 0.40 10.96 -7.45
N ALA A 76 1.18 10.36 -6.55
CA ALA A 76 2.59 10.63 -6.39
C ALA A 76 3.48 9.52 -6.97
N VAL A 77 3.03 8.27 -6.88
CA VAL A 77 3.80 7.09 -7.28
C VAL A 77 2.91 6.09 -8.00
N TRP A 78 3.39 5.57 -9.11
CA TRP A 78 2.87 4.37 -9.76
C TRP A 78 3.72 3.17 -9.37
N CYS A 79 3.09 2.06 -8.95
CA CYS A 79 3.82 0.87 -8.54
C CYS A 79 3.45 -0.34 -9.41
N GLY A 80 4.46 -1.01 -9.93
CA GLY A 80 4.29 -2.12 -10.88
C GLY A 80 3.69 -3.36 -10.23
N ASN A 81 4.21 -3.77 -9.07
CA ASN A 81 3.79 -5.00 -8.41
C ASN A 81 3.92 -4.90 -6.88
N ASN A 82 3.04 -5.57 -6.17
CA ASN A 82 3.18 -5.76 -4.75
C ASN A 82 4.28 -6.81 -4.46
N GLU A 83 5.31 -6.39 -3.71
CA GLU A 83 6.44 -7.19 -3.21
C GLU A 83 7.31 -7.90 -4.26
N GLY A 84 6.80 -8.31 -5.40
CA GLY A 84 7.56 -8.95 -6.46
C GLY A 84 7.89 -7.98 -7.61
N TRP A 85 8.77 -8.40 -8.51
CA TRP A 85 9.02 -7.70 -9.76
C TRP A 85 7.96 -8.14 -10.80
N PRO A 86 7.40 -7.20 -11.58
CA PRO A 86 6.60 -7.60 -12.73
C PRO A 86 7.44 -8.44 -13.68
N GLU A 87 6.94 -9.61 -14.08
CA GLU A 87 7.64 -10.47 -15.02
C GLU A 87 7.87 -9.78 -16.38
N PRO A 88 9.05 -9.95 -16.98
CA PRO A 88 9.28 -9.42 -18.33
C PRO A 88 8.28 -9.98 -19.34
N PRO A 89 7.75 -9.12 -20.25
CA PRO A 89 8.13 -7.72 -20.47
C PRO A 89 7.30 -6.69 -19.71
N LEU A 90 6.47 -7.09 -18.72
CA LEU A 90 5.51 -6.20 -18.06
C LEU A 90 6.17 -5.00 -17.35
N ASP A 91 7.28 -5.19 -16.64
CA ASP A 91 7.93 -4.07 -15.97
C ASP A 91 8.32 -2.97 -16.96
N THR A 92 8.86 -3.38 -18.09
CA THR A 92 9.21 -2.44 -19.18
C THR A 92 7.98 -1.74 -19.73
N TYR A 93 6.90 -2.49 -19.98
CA TYR A 93 5.64 -1.92 -20.49
C TYR A 93 5.05 -0.90 -19.52
N LEU A 94 4.95 -1.23 -18.25
CA LEU A 94 4.39 -0.34 -17.22
C LEU A 94 5.23 0.93 -17.07
N ARG A 95 6.55 0.80 -17.01
CA ARG A 95 7.49 1.93 -16.94
C ARG A 95 7.33 2.86 -18.13
N GLU A 96 7.31 2.32 -19.33
CA GLU A 96 7.15 3.11 -20.57
C GLU A 96 5.76 3.72 -20.66
N ASN A 97 4.71 3.02 -20.23
CA ASN A 97 3.37 3.58 -20.19
C ASN A 97 3.28 4.79 -19.28
N VAL A 98 3.84 4.72 -18.07
CA VAL A 98 3.90 5.88 -17.16
C VAL A 98 4.69 7.02 -17.81
N ARG A 99 5.87 6.73 -18.36
CA ARG A 99 6.69 7.75 -19.03
C ARG A 99 5.95 8.46 -20.16
N VAL A 100 5.24 7.69 -21.00
CA VAL A 100 4.59 8.22 -22.21
C VAL A 100 3.24 8.88 -21.90
N PHE A 101 2.42 8.24 -21.08
CA PHE A 101 1.02 8.64 -20.91
C PHE A 101 0.78 9.52 -19.65
N ASP A 102 1.74 9.57 -18.72
CA ASP A 102 1.67 10.43 -17.53
C ASP A 102 2.66 11.62 -17.57
N GLY A 103 3.24 11.89 -18.72
CA GLY A 103 4.17 13.00 -18.91
C GLY A 103 5.60 12.76 -18.42
N GLY A 104 5.89 11.61 -17.84
CA GLY A 104 7.25 11.18 -17.45
C GLY A 104 7.80 11.82 -16.18
N GLU A 105 7.02 12.61 -15.47
CA GLU A 105 7.46 13.30 -14.25
C GLU A 105 7.17 12.52 -12.97
N ARG A 106 6.09 11.70 -12.97
CA ARG A 106 5.78 10.87 -11.81
C ARG A 106 6.67 9.65 -11.73
N TYR A 107 7.03 9.33 -10.51
CA TYR A 107 7.90 8.21 -10.22
C TYR A 107 7.19 6.87 -10.47
N TYR A 108 7.85 5.98 -11.21
CA TYR A 108 7.44 4.58 -11.35
C TYR A 108 8.36 3.70 -10.51
N GLN A 109 7.78 2.97 -9.58
CA GLN A 109 8.44 1.98 -8.74
C GLN A 109 8.05 0.57 -9.22
N SER A 110 9.01 -0.24 -9.62
CA SER A 110 8.74 -1.57 -10.16
C SER A 110 8.05 -2.51 -9.17
N ASN A 111 8.44 -2.44 -7.92
CA ASN A 111 7.84 -3.25 -6.85
C ASN A 111 7.82 -2.49 -5.52
N SER A 112 7.00 -2.96 -4.57
CA SER A 112 6.85 -2.30 -3.28
C SER A 112 7.85 -2.75 -2.21
N HIS A 113 8.84 -3.58 -2.54
CA HIS A 113 9.74 -4.19 -1.56
C HIS A 113 11.18 -3.74 -1.70
N GLU A 114 11.67 -3.57 -2.92
CA GLU A 114 13.08 -3.40 -3.26
C GLU A 114 13.36 -2.07 -3.99
N GLY A 115 14.62 -1.89 -4.36
CA GLY A 115 15.10 -0.69 -5.02
C GLY A 115 15.51 0.37 -4.01
N HIS A 116 14.87 1.53 -4.06
CA HIS A 116 15.14 2.65 -3.15
C HIS A 116 14.27 2.61 -1.88
N LEU A 117 13.62 1.49 -1.62
CA LEU A 117 12.75 1.26 -0.48
C LEU A 117 13.49 0.54 0.65
N SER A 118 13.04 0.75 1.86
CA SER A 118 13.56 0.03 3.03
C SER A 118 12.87 -1.30 3.31
N GLY A 119 12.05 -1.77 2.37
CA GLY A 119 11.37 -3.06 2.42
C GLY A 119 9.95 -2.99 2.98
N SER A 120 9.28 -4.13 3.05
CA SER A 120 7.99 -4.32 3.67
C SER A 120 8.09 -5.11 4.98
N GLY A 121 7.11 -4.93 5.89
CA GLY A 121 7.13 -5.49 7.24
C GLY A 121 7.87 -4.61 8.26
N PRO A 122 8.11 -5.09 9.47
CA PRO A 122 7.83 -6.43 9.98
C PRO A 122 6.34 -6.73 10.17
N TRP A 123 6.02 -8.04 10.25
CA TRP A 123 4.67 -8.55 10.38
C TRP A 123 4.48 -9.17 11.78
N GLY A 124 4.34 -8.33 12.79
CA GLY A 124 4.15 -8.78 14.15
C GLY A 124 4.11 -7.64 15.17
N ALA A 125 3.69 -7.95 16.39
CA ALA A 125 3.66 -7.00 17.48
C ALA A 125 5.03 -6.97 18.18
N TYR A 126 5.89 -6.06 17.76
CA TYR A 126 7.19 -5.83 18.38
C TYR A 126 7.15 -4.64 19.35
N ASP A 127 8.08 -4.59 20.27
CA ASP A 127 8.28 -3.40 21.11
C ASP A 127 8.50 -2.18 20.19
N PRO A 128 7.77 -1.08 20.39
CA PRO A 128 7.90 0.12 19.54
C PRO A 128 9.33 0.62 19.39
N ARG A 129 10.17 0.47 20.42
CA ARG A 129 11.58 0.85 20.36
C ARG A 129 12.36 0.11 19.30
N TYR A 130 11.95 -1.11 18.96
CA TYR A 130 12.58 -1.92 17.92
C TYR A 130 12.57 -1.21 16.57
N TYR A 131 11.51 -0.50 16.26
CA TYR A 131 11.37 0.23 14.99
C TYR A 131 12.26 1.48 14.88
N PHE A 132 12.72 2.01 16.01
CA PHE A 132 13.50 3.25 16.04
C PHE A 132 14.95 3.05 16.42
N THR A 133 15.27 2.04 17.18
CA THR A 133 16.61 1.87 17.75
C THR A 133 17.33 0.64 17.26
N TYR A 134 16.63 -0.41 16.99
CA TYR A 134 17.20 -1.67 16.57
C TYR A 134 16.52 -2.16 15.31
N TYR A 135 17.03 -1.68 14.21
CA TYR A 135 16.55 -2.15 12.98
C TYR A 135 17.66 -2.77 12.15
N PRO A 136 17.77 -4.09 12.13
CA PRO A 136 17.82 -4.74 10.85
C PRO A 136 16.54 -5.51 10.63
N TYR A 137 15.75 -5.08 9.69
CA TYR A 137 14.76 -5.94 9.13
C TYR A 137 15.46 -7.07 8.33
N PRO A 138 14.93 -8.32 8.32
CA PRO A 138 15.62 -9.46 7.70
C PRO A 138 15.92 -9.27 6.20
N TYR A 139 15.22 -8.40 5.53
CA TYR A 139 15.45 -8.09 4.13
C TYR A 139 16.42 -6.92 3.90
N ASN A 140 16.77 -6.20 4.95
CA ASN A 140 17.81 -5.19 4.89
C ASN A 140 19.11 -5.79 5.37
N LYS A 141 20.24 -5.25 4.93
CA LYS A 141 21.55 -5.68 5.44
C LYS A 141 21.57 -5.55 6.96
N VAL A 142 21.92 -6.65 7.61
CA VAL A 142 22.07 -6.70 9.07
C VAL A 142 22.92 -5.52 9.56
N GLY A 143 22.41 -4.80 10.55
CA GLY A 143 23.12 -3.67 11.15
C GLY A 143 22.87 -2.30 10.52
N THR A 144 22.01 -2.20 9.51
CA THR A 144 21.56 -0.91 9.01
C THR A 144 20.34 -0.43 9.80
N PRO A 145 20.38 0.79 10.40
CA PRO A 145 19.18 1.38 11.00
C PRO A 145 18.03 1.43 10.01
N GLY A 146 16.80 1.32 10.49
CA GLY A 146 15.61 1.52 9.66
C GLY A 146 15.67 2.91 9.01
N TRP A 147 15.83 2.93 7.71
CA TRP A 147 15.96 4.16 6.93
C TRP A 147 15.09 4.11 5.68
N GLY A 148 14.88 5.25 5.08
CA GLY A 148 14.16 5.36 3.82
C GLY A 148 12.65 5.17 3.98
N PHE A 149 12.01 4.78 2.89
CA PHE A 149 10.58 4.63 2.80
C PHE A 149 10.20 3.16 3.00
N ARG A 150 9.42 2.90 4.03
CA ARG A 150 8.85 1.57 4.30
C ARG A 150 7.43 1.51 3.80
N THR A 151 7.15 0.57 2.92
CA THR A 151 5.87 0.49 2.21
C THR A 151 4.77 -0.16 3.01
N GLU A 152 5.13 -1.06 3.91
CA GLU A 152 4.16 -1.80 4.71
C GLU A 152 4.73 -2.11 6.09
N ILE A 153 3.88 -2.01 7.11
CA ILE A 153 4.13 -2.52 8.46
C ILE A 153 2.83 -3.17 8.93
N GLY A 154 2.92 -4.43 9.35
CA GLY A 154 1.78 -5.18 9.87
C GLY A 154 1.98 -5.56 11.31
N THR A 155 0.97 -5.33 12.13
CA THR A 155 0.88 -5.85 13.49
C THR A 155 -0.53 -6.32 13.76
N ALA A 156 -0.66 -7.24 14.73
CA ALA A 156 -1.96 -7.60 15.23
C ALA A 156 -2.65 -6.36 15.82
N VAL A 157 -3.84 -6.08 15.35
CA VAL A 157 -4.64 -4.96 15.80
C VAL A 157 -6.03 -5.41 16.22
N PHE A 158 -6.55 -4.78 17.25
CA PHE A 158 -7.93 -4.93 17.65
C PHE A 158 -8.72 -3.68 17.26
N VAL A 159 -9.99 -3.88 16.99
CA VAL A 159 -10.92 -2.77 16.88
C VAL A 159 -11.02 -2.02 18.22
N ASN A 160 -11.50 -0.78 18.20
CA ASN A 160 -11.71 -0.02 19.43
C ASN A 160 -12.68 -0.72 20.39
N ALA A 161 -12.61 -0.38 21.67
CA ALA A 161 -13.40 -1.01 22.73
C ALA A 161 -14.93 -0.95 22.48
N GLU A 162 -15.42 0.14 21.91
CA GLU A 162 -16.84 0.30 21.58
C GLU A 162 -17.30 -0.69 20.49
N SER A 163 -16.49 -0.89 19.47
CA SER A 163 -16.75 -1.86 18.42
C SER A 163 -16.60 -3.29 18.94
N PHE A 164 -15.60 -3.53 19.78
CA PHE A 164 -15.36 -4.86 20.37
C PHE A 164 -16.54 -5.36 21.21
N ARG A 165 -17.17 -4.47 21.99
CA ARG A 165 -18.37 -4.78 22.77
C ARG A 165 -19.60 -5.17 21.92
N LYS A 166 -19.59 -4.91 20.64
CA LYS A 166 -20.74 -5.23 19.77
C LYS A 166 -20.79 -6.70 19.35
N PHE A 167 -19.68 -7.41 19.46
CA PHE A 167 -19.61 -8.80 18.98
C PHE A 167 -18.97 -9.78 19.98
N ILE A 168 -18.38 -9.29 21.08
CA ILE A 168 -17.90 -10.14 22.17
C ILE A 168 -18.90 -10.04 23.35
N PRO A 169 -19.36 -11.17 23.92
CA PRO A 169 -20.18 -11.16 25.12
C PRO A 169 -19.51 -10.40 26.27
N GLU A 170 -20.27 -9.67 27.07
CA GLU A 170 -19.75 -8.79 28.09
C GLU A 170 -18.89 -9.52 29.15
N ASP A 171 -19.30 -10.75 29.52
CA ASP A 171 -18.56 -11.61 30.43
C ASP A 171 -17.26 -12.18 29.85
N LYS A 172 -17.04 -12.00 28.53
CA LYS A 172 -15.83 -12.43 27.77
C LYS A 172 -14.96 -11.27 27.32
N LEU A 173 -15.33 -10.04 27.63
CA LEU A 173 -14.54 -8.86 27.23
C LEU A 173 -13.15 -8.84 27.88
N TRP A 174 -13.03 -9.31 29.11
CA TRP A 174 -11.78 -9.34 29.86
C TRP A 174 -11.80 -10.39 30.97
N PRO A 175 -10.70 -11.09 31.28
CA PRO A 175 -9.40 -11.06 30.57
C PRO A 175 -9.44 -11.75 29.22
N ARG A 176 -8.36 -11.62 28.43
CA ARG A 176 -8.23 -12.31 27.14
C ARG A 176 -8.52 -13.82 27.28
N ASN A 177 -9.32 -14.34 26.40
CA ASN A 177 -9.78 -15.72 26.38
C ASN A 177 -9.94 -16.24 24.95
N GLU A 178 -10.49 -17.43 24.78
CA GLU A 178 -10.65 -18.08 23.47
C GLU A 178 -11.48 -17.26 22.46
N MET A 179 -12.48 -16.48 22.94
CA MET A 179 -13.29 -15.64 22.05
C MET A 179 -12.45 -14.57 21.36
N TRP A 180 -11.41 -14.08 22.01
CA TRP A 180 -10.48 -13.13 21.40
C TRP A 180 -9.71 -13.74 20.22
N ASN A 181 -9.37 -15.03 20.34
CA ASN A 181 -8.58 -15.72 19.31
C ASN A 181 -9.33 -15.90 17.99
N LEU A 182 -10.66 -15.75 17.99
CA LEU A 182 -11.47 -15.74 16.77
C LEU A 182 -11.33 -14.43 15.97
N HIS A 183 -10.77 -13.40 16.61
CA HIS A 183 -10.70 -12.03 16.06
C HIS A 183 -9.28 -11.46 16.00
N TYR A 184 -8.30 -12.36 16.14
CA TYR A 184 -6.87 -12.03 16.17
C TYR A 184 -6.14 -12.60 14.94
#